data_a4d94755d31ca3dd5a9422e1244d72ad
#
_entry.id   a4d94755d31ca3dd5a9422e1244d72ad
#
_cell.length_a   1.000
_cell.length_b   1.000
_cell.length_c   1.000
_cell.angle_alpha   90.00
_cell.angle_beta   90.00
_cell.angle_gamma   90.00
#
_symmetry.space_group_name_H-M   'P 1'
#
loop_
_entity.id
_entity.type
_entity.pdbx_description
1 polymer ?
#
loop_
_entity_poly.entity_id
_entity_poly.type
_entity_poly.pdbx_seq_one_letter_code
_entity_poly.pdbx_strand_id
1 'polypeptide(L)'
;HSTSRRQRQMCIRDRSMAWKGFDLSAFIQGVGRRTMFLEGESRCPMPEAWYQSAEYWYGKTWTPERTDAQYPAITLKDKRNYNYYVSTNTKFNVAYARLKNLQFGYTIPQTLTSKAGLQKVRVYFSGEDLFEVHNTPNGWDPEENSGSITSYPFTRNYSFGINVVF
;
A
#
# COMPACT_ATOMS: atom_id res chain seq x y z
N HIS A 1 10.83 -33.19 -4.76
CA HIS A 1 9.96 -31.99 -4.69
C HIS A 1 10.81 -30.74 -4.62
N SER A 2 11.05 -30.11 -5.78
CA SER A 2 11.69 -28.80 -5.87
C SER A 2 10.66 -27.75 -5.52
N THR A 3 10.62 -27.31 -4.28
CA THR A 3 9.93 -26.07 -3.90
C THR A 3 10.75 -24.89 -4.39
N SER A 4 10.52 -24.47 -5.61
CA SER A 4 11.01 -23.21 -6.13
C SER A 4 10.45 -22.07 -5.25
N ARG A 5 11.21 -21.65 -4.25
CA ARG A 5 11.01 -20.37 -3.58
C ARG A 5 11.23 -19.29 -4.62
N ARG A 6 10.15 -18.82 -5.24
CA ARG A 6 10.22 -17.59 -6.03
C ARG A 6 10.60 -16.47 -5.06
N GLN A 7 11.87 -16.09 -5.11
CA GLN A 7 12.36 -14.92 -4.38
C GLN A 7 11.49 -13.72 -4.75
N ARG A 8 10.87 -13.13 -3.73
CA ARG A 8 10.21 -11.84 -3.87
C ARG A 8 11.29 -10.84 -4.22
N GLN A 9 11.31 -10.34 -5.44
CA GLN A 9 12.19 -9.25 -5.81
C GLN A 9 11.67 -7.97 -5.14
N MET A 10 12.17 -7.70 -3.95
CA MET A 10 11.92 -6.45 -3.25
C MET A 10 13.01 -5.47 -3.70
N CYS A 11 12.61 -4.38 -4.34
CA CYS A 11 13.48 -3.26 -4.66
C CYS A 11 13.39 -2.23 -3.55
N ILE A 12 14.52 -2.00 -2.87
CA ILE A 12 14.69 -0.96 -1.86
C ILE A 12 15.64 0.07 -2.43
N ARG A 13 15.23 1.34 -2.43
CA ARG A 13 16.10 2.46 -2.81
C ARG A 13 16.02 3.56 -1.77
N ASP A 14 17.17 3.83 -1.18
CA ASP A 14 17.41 4.97 -0.30
C ASP A 14 18.23 6.03 -1.04
N ARG A 15 17.80 7.28 -0.94
CA ARG A 15 18.47 8.43 -1.53
C ARG A 15 18.49 9.58 -0.54
N SER A 16 19.70 10.09 -0.29
CA SER A 16 19.91 11.30 0.50
C SER A 16 20.70 12.33 -0.31
N MET A 17 20.34 13.59 -0.15
CA MET A 17 20.94 14.72 -0.84
C MET A 17 21.03 15.92 0.10
N ALA A 18 22.16 16.62 0.11
CA ALA A 18 22.33 17.84 0.88
C ALA A 18 22.93 18.93 -0.01
N TRP A 19 22.35 20.13 0.03
CA TRP A 19 22.81 21.26 -0.75
C TRP A 19 22.44 22.60 -0.10
N LYS A 20 23.42 23.44 0.18
CA LYS A 20 23.24 24.80 0.71
C LYS A 20 22.27 24.90 1.90
N GLY A 21 22.38 23.98 2.85
CA GLY A 21 21.52 23.92 4.04
C GLY A 21 20.21 23.15 3.87
N PHE A 22 19.82 22.80 2.64
CA PHE A 22 18.73 21.88 2.40
C PHE A 22 19.20 20.42 2.51
N ASP A 23 18.40 19.57 3.11
CA ASP A 23 18.57 18.14 3.12
C ASP A 23 17.28 17.44 2.70
N LEU A 24 17.43 16.42 1.88
CA LEU A 24 16.36 15.59 1.37
C LEU A 24 16.75 14.12 1.54
N SER A 25 15.88 13.34 2.15
CA SER A 25 16.01 11.89 2.20
C SER A 25 14.71 11.26 1.73
N ALA A 26 14.80 10.28 0.85
CA ALA A 26 13.64 9.56 0.33
C ALA A 26 13.91 8.06 0.33
N PHE A 27 12.99 7.30 0.89
CA PHE A 27 13.00 5.84 0.93
C PHE A 27 11.84 5.28 0.12
N ILE A 28 12.17 4.54 -0.94
CA ILE A 28 11.20 3.92 -1.83
C ILE A 28 11.32 2.41 -1.72
N GLN A 29 10.19 1.75 -1.52
CA GLN A 29 10.04 0.31 -1.48
C GLN A 29 9.08 -0.16 -2.57
N GLY A 30 9.37 -1.30 -3.19
CA GLY A 30 8.49 -1.85 -4.20
C GLY A 30 8.71 -3.33 -4.44
N VAL A 31 7.67 -3.98 -4.97
CA VAL A 31 7.69 -5.37 -5.39
C VAL A 31 7.13 -5.45 -6.80
N GLY A 32 7.97 -5.87 -7.75
CA GLY A 32 7.60 -5.90 -9.18
C GLY A 32 6.60 -7.01 -9.53
N ARG A 33 6.60 -8.12 -8.79
CA ARG A 33 5.66 -9.23 -8.99
C ARG A 33 5.40 -9.98 -7.70
N ARG A 34 4.17 -9.98 -7.26
CA ARG A 34 3.71 -10.74 -6.11
C ARG A 34 2.32 -11.29 -6.40
N THR A 35 2.12 -12.57 -6.14
CA THR A 35 0.78 -13.18 -6.24
C THR A 35 0.14 -13.21 -4.87
N MET A 36 -1.13 -12.79 -4.81
CA MET A 36 -2.00 -12.89 -3.67
C MET A 36 -3.30 -13.58 -4.10
N PHE A 37 -3.89 -14.34 -3.20
CA PHE A 37 -5.20 -14.93 -3.37
C PHE A 37 -6.18 -14.28 -2.40
N LEU A 38 -7.41 -14.09 -2.83
CA LEU A 38 -8.47 -13.70 -1.91
C LEU A 38 -8.69 -14.81 -0.89
N GLU A 39 -8.86 -14.41 0.37
CA GLU A 39 -9.08 -15.33 1.48
C GLU A 39 -10.35 -14.97 2.27
N GLY A 40 -10.87 -15.93 3.02
CA GLY A 40 -12.02 -15.73 3.89
C GLY A 40 -13.24 -15.17 3.16
N GLU A 41 -13.85 -14.17 3.75
CA GLU A 41 -15.05 -13.49 3.26
C GLU A 41 -14.83 -12.72 1.96
N SER A 42 -13.58 -12.33 1.67
CA SER A 42 -13.24 -11.60 0.45
C SER A 42 -13.39 -12.42 -0.83
N ARG A 43 -13.51 -13.73 -0.74
CA ARG A 43 -13.69 -14.62 -1.90
C ARG A 43 -15.11 -14.66 -2.43
N CYS A 44 -16.07 -14.21 -1.64
CA CYS A 44 -17.47 -14.26 -1.98
C CYS A 44 -18.06 -12.85 -1.98
N PRO A 45 -18.80 -12.44 -3.03
CA PRO A 45 -19.40 -11.11 -3.07
C PRO A 45 -20.46 -10.87 -2.01
N MET A 46 -21.14 -11.93 -1.56
CA MET A 46 -22.15 -11.90 -0.50
C MET A 46 -22.01 -13.15 0.38
N PRO A 47 -21.01 -13.18 1.28
CA PRO A 47 -20.74 -14.38 2.10
C PRO A 47 -21.86 -14.68 3.10
N GLU A 48 -22.57 -13.65 3.56
CA GLU A 48 -23.73 -13.71 4.45
C GLU A 48 -24.78 -12.67 4.04
N ALA A 49 -26.02 -12.86 4.43
CA ALA A 49 -27.13 -11.96 4.05
C ALA A 49 -26.96 -10.51 4.56
N TRP A 50 -26.16 -10.30 5.58
CA TRP A 50 -25.87 -8.99 6.20
C TRP A 50 -24.51 -8.38 5.78
N TYR A 51 -23.75 -9.07 4.93
CA TYR A 51 -22.49 -8.55 4.39
C TYR A 51 -22.74 -7.68 3.17
N GLN A 52 -21.99 -6.58 3.06
CA GLN A 52 -21.96 -5.77 1.86
C GLN A 52 -20.93 -6.32 0.87
N SER A 53 -21.26 -6.26 -0.41
CA SER A 53 -20.32 -6.61 -1.47
C SER A 53 -19.24 -5.55 -1.61
N ALA A 54 -17.99 -5.96 -1.78
CA ALA A 54 -16.90 -5.04 -2.05
C ALA A 54 -16.94 -4.50 -3.48
N GLU A 55 -16.44 -3.26 -3.67
CA GLU A 55 -16.43 -2.56 -4.96
C GLU A 55 -15.80 -3.37 -6.09
N TYR A 56 -14.76 -4.15 -5.81
CA TYR A 56 -14.05 -4.91 -6.84
C TYR A 56 -14.88 -6.01 -7.51
N TRP A 57 -16.03 -6.40 -6.94
CA TRP A 57 -17.01 -7.29 -7.56
C TRP A 57 -17.95 -6.57 -8.52
N TYR A 58 -18.17 -5.27 -8.30
CA TYR A 58 -19.16 -4.51 -9.05
C TYR A 58 -18.90 -4.52 -10.55
N GLY A 59 -19.91 -4.88 -11.31
CA GLY A 59 -19.83 -4.94 -12.76
C GLY A 59 -18.96 -6.05 -13.34
N LYS A 60 -18.39 -6.97 -12.53
CA LYS A 60 -17.47 -8.03 -12.97
C LYS A 60 -18.00 -9.44 -12.75
N THR A 61 -19.21 -9.57 -12.21
CA THR A 61 -19.89 -10.85 -11.97
C THR A 61 -20.74 -11.25 -13.18
N TRP A 62 -20.88 -12.54 -13.38
CA TRP A 62 -21.67 -13.10 -14.47
C TRP A 62 -23.15 -12.74 -14.32
N THR A 63 -23.78 -12.33 -15.42
CA THR A 63 -25.23 -12.18 -15.60
C THR A 63 -25.61 -12.71 -16.98
N PRO A 64 -26.90 -12.96 -17.26
CA PRO A 64 -27.35 -13.39 -18.60
C PRO A 64 -26.93 -12.42 -19.71
N GLU A 65 -26.80 -11.12 -19.40
CA GLU A 65 -26.38 -10.07 -20.33
C GLU A 65 -24.85 -9.93 -20.41
N ARG A 66 -24.11 -10.55 -19.48
CA ARG A 66 -22.63 -10.51 -19.39
C ARG A 66 -22.09 -11.91 -19.17
N THR A 67 -22.01 -12.68 -20.24
CA THR A 67 -21.56 -14.08 -20.21
C THR A 67 -20.05 -14.24 -20.16
N ASP A 68 -19.27 -13.20 -20.49
CA ASP A 68 -17.80 -13.10 -20.50
C ASP A 68 -17.22 -12.52 -19.18
N ALA A 69 -17.99 -12.51 -18.10
CA ALA A 69 -17.61 -11.93 -16.83
C ALA A 69 -16.42 -12.66 -16.19
N GLN A 70 -15.59 -11.89 -15.46
CA GLN A 70 -14.41 -12.38 -14.73
C GLN A 70 -14.79 -13.33 -13.58
N TYR A 71 -15.93 -13.06 -12.92
CA TYR A 71 -16.37 -13.77 -11.72
C TYR A 71 -17.70 -14.49 -11.97
N PRO A 72 -17.97 -15.57 -11.25
CA PRO A 72 -19.24 -16.30 -11.35
C PRO A 72 -20.43 -15.43 -10.90
N ALA A 73 -21.63 -15.88 -11.21
CA ALA A 73 -22.86 -15.23 -10.77
C ALA A 73 -22.92 -15.09 -9.25
N ILE A 74 -23.47 -13.96 -8.78
CA ILE A 74 -23.72 -13.75 -7.36
C ILE A 74 -24.78 -14.71 -6.90
N THR A 75 -24.47 -15.49 -5.87
CA THR A 75 -25.41 -16.38 -5.19
C THR A 75 -25.40 -16.07 -3.69
N LEU A 76 -26.55 -15.98 -3.08
CA LEU A 76 -26.70 -15.88 -1.62
C LEU A 76 -26.30 -17.17 -0.91
N LYS A 77 -26.00 -18.19 -1.68
CA LYS A 77 -25.84 -19.54 -1.18
C LYS A 77 -24.40 -19.82 -0.84
N ASP A 78 -24.20 -20.00 0.47
CA ASP A 78 -23.19 -20.84 1.06
C ASP A 78 -21.74 -20.62 0.63
N LYS A 79 -20.94 -20.27 1.60
CA LYS A 79 -19.46 -20.23 1.56
C LYS A 79 -18.82 -21.51 1.00
N ARG A 80 -19.57 -22.60 0.90
CA ARG A 80 -19.18 -23.90 0.34
C ARG A 80 -19.44 -24.04 -1.14
N ASN A 81 -19.91 -22.98 -1.81
CA ASN A 81 -20.07 -23.02 -3.25
C ASN A 81 -18.69 -23.15 -3.92
N TYR A 82 -18.54 -24.16 -4.76
CA TYR A 82 -17.30 -24.45 -5.51
C TYR A 82 -16.79 -23.25 -6.31
N ASN A 83 -17.67 -22.35 -6.73
CA ASN A 83 -17.31 -21.13 -7.44
C ASN A 83 -16.42 -20.17 -6.62
N TYR A 84 -16.42 -20.28 -5.30
CA TYR A 84 -15.68 -19.40 -4.39
C TYR A 84 -14.48 -20.09 -3.73
N TYR A 85 -14.07 -21.26 -4.21
CA TYR A 85 -12.79 -21.83 -3.82
C TYR A 85 -11.62 -21.06 -4.42
N VAL A 86 -10.47 -21.19 -3.78
CA VAL A 86 -9.23 -20.58 -4.27
C VAL A 86 -8.93 -21.10 -5.67
N SER A 87 -8.91 -20.20 -6.63
CA SER A 87 -8.75 -20.49 -8.04
C SER A 87 -8.00 -19.37 -8.75
N THR A 88 -7.84 -19.48 -10.06
CA THR A 88 -7.27 -18.40 -10.87
C THR A 88 -8.11 -17.12 -10.82
N ASN A 89 -9.42 -17.23 -10.61
CA ASN A 89 -10.34 -16.08 -10.51
C ASN A 89 -10.14 -15.27 -9.21
N THR A 90 -9.61 -15.91 -8.17
CA THR A 90 -9.31 -15.26 -6.87
C THR A 90 -7.86 -14.83 -6.75
N LYS A 91 -7.10 -14.91 -7.84
CA LYS A 91 -5.66 -14.60 -7.90
C LYS A 91 -5.43 -13.18 -8.41
N PHE A 92 -4.64 -12.42 -7.66
CA PHE A 92 -4.22 -11.08 -8.04
C PHE A 92 -2.70 -10.97 -8.14
N ASN A 93 -2.23 -10.11 -9.06
CA ASN A 93 -0.85 -9.64 -9.05
C ASN A 93 -0.81 -8.32 -8.28
N VAL A 94 -0.18 -8.33 -7.12
CA VAL A 94 -0.07 -7.19 -6.21
C VAL A 94 1.30 -6.52 -6.32
N ALA A 95 1.72 -6.21 -7.54
CA ALA A 95 2.88 -5.36 -7.76
C ALA A 95 2.62 -3.95 -7.21
N TYR A 96 3.60 -3.37 -6.55
CA TYR A 96 3.50 -2.02 -6.02
C TYR A 96 4.85 -1.31 -5.94
N ALA A 97 4.80 0.01 -5.88
CA ALA A 97 5.90 0.87 -5.45
C ALA A 97 5.34 1.94 -4.52
N ARG A 98 5.98 2.16 -3.38
CA ARG A 98 5.54 3.07 -2.32
C ARG A 98 6.69 3.95 -1.85
N LEU A 99 6.42 5.25 -1.73
CA LEU A 99 7.30 6.20 -1.05
C LEU A 99 7.08 6.08 0.46
N LYS A 100 7.89 5.22 1.10
CA LYS A 100 7.75 4.84 2.52
C LYS A 100 8.12 5.95 3.47
N ASN A 101 9.15 6.72 3.11
CA ASN A 101 9.58 7.85 3.92
C ASN A 101 10.13 8.95 3.01
N LEU A 102 9.74 10.17 3.29
CA LEU A 102 10.29 11.38 2.71
C LEU A 102 10.58 12.35 3.84
N GLN A 103 11.84 12.76 3.96
CA GLN A 103 12.22 13.81 4.87
C GLN A 103 12.87 14.96 4.09
N PHE A 104 12.36 16.16 4.30
CA PHE A 104 12.91 17.38 3.72
C PHE A 104 13.19 18.36 4.84
N GLY A 105 14.44 18.82 4.96
CA GLY A 105 14.89 19.73 5.99
C GLY A 105 15.60 20.94 5.45
N TYR A 106 15.61 22.01 6.22
CA TYR A 106 16.42 23.20 5.98
C TYR A 106 17.12 23.62 7.25
N THR A 107 18.43 23.68 7.20
CA THR A 107 19.28 24.22 8.28
C THR A 107 19.51 25.69 8.04
N ILE A 108 19.06 26.52 8.95
CA ILE A 108 19.22 27.98 8.87
C ILE A 108 20.71 28.34 8.98
N PRO A 109 21.25 29.24 8.13
CA PRO A 109 22.64 29.65 8.20
C PRO A 109 23.02 30.22 9.58
N GLN A 110 24.19 29.85 10.07
CA GLN A 110 24.68 30.23 11.38
C GLN A 110 24.78 31.76 11.57
N THR A 111 25.01 32.49 10.49
CA THR A 111 25.03 33.97 10.51
C THR A 111 23.73 34.61 10.97
N LEU A 112 22.60 33.89 10.84
CA LEU A 112 21.29 34.32 11.32
C LEU A 112 21.02 33.81 12.73
N THR A 113 21.34 32.54 13.00
CA THR A 113 21.05 31.90 14.29
C THR A 113 21.93 32.39 15.41
N SER A 114 23.18 32.76 15.13
CA SER A 114 24.11 33.33 16.12
C SER A 114 23.64 34.67 16.70
N LYS A 115 22.87 35.45 15.96
CA LYS A 115 22.26 36.70 16.48
C LYS A 115 21.25 36.45 17.59
N ALA A 116 20.65 35.25 17.60
CA ALA A 116 19.72 34.80 18.62
C ALA A 116 20.38 33.91 19.70
N GLY A 117 21.70 33.79 19.71
CA GLY A 117 22.44 32.93 20.65
C GLY A 117 22.32 31.44 20.38
N LEU A 118 21.84 31.05 19.18
CA LEU A 118 21.61 29.65 18.81
C LEU A 118 22.75 29.13 17.92
N GLN A 119 23.23 27.93 18.21
CA GLN A 119 24.28 27.28 17.42
C GLN A 119 23.75 26.73 16.11
N LYS A 120 22.57 26.10 16.15
CA LYS A 120 21.95 25.48 14.96
C LYS A 120 20.44 25.44 15.08
N VAL A 121 19.76 25.80 14.01
CA VAL A 121 18.30 25.63 13.87
C VAL A 121 18.02 24.91 12.57
N ARG A 122 17.29 23.79 12.63
CA ARG A 122 16.84 23.03 11.48
C ARG A 122 15.33 22.83 11.55
N VAL A 123 14.64 23.25 10.50
CA VAL A 123 13.21 22.99 10.30
C VAL A 123 13.07 21.81 9.34
N TYR A 124 12.17 20.89 9.60
CA TYR A 124 11.99 19.76 8.72
C TYR A 124 10.53 19.33 8.62
N PHE A 125 10.22 18.75 7.48
CA PHE A 125 9.02 17.98 7.19
C PHE A 125 9.42 16.51 7.08
N SER A 126 8.62 15.62 7.66
CA SER A 126 8.73 14.17 7.49
C SER A 126 7.36 13.61 7.14
N GLY A 127 7.31 12.79 6.13
CA GLY A 127 6.10 12.10 5.72
C GLY A 127 6.34 10.60 5.53
N GLU A 128 5.39 9.80 5.97
CA GLU A 128 5.44 8.35 5.83
C GLU A 128 4.31 7.90 4.91
N ASP A 129 4.65 6.95 4.02
CA ASP A 129 3.73 6.31 3.10
C ASP A 129 2.93 7.31 2.22
N LEU A 130 3.60 8.37 1.78
CA LEU A 130 2.99 9.54 1.12
C LEU A 130 2.34 9.22 -0.22
N PHE A 131 2.94 8.33 -0.98
CA PHE A 131 2.52 8.02 -2.34
C PHE A 131 2.75 6.56 -2.67
N GLU A 132 1.82 5.97 -3.41
CA GLU A 132 1.91 4.60 -3.87
C GLU A 132 1.31 4.42 -5.26
N VAL A 133 1.87 3.46 -5.99
CA VAL A 133 1.32 2.92 -7.23
C VAL A 133 1.20 1.42 -7.06
N HIS A 134 0.03 0.85 -7.31
CA HIS A 134 -0.22 -0.58 -7.12
C HIS A 134 -1.24 -1.13 -8.11
N ASN A 135 -1.25 -2.45 -8.25
CA ASN A 135 -2.23 -3.19 -9.05
C ASN A 135 -3.26 -3.93 -8.19
N THR A 136 -3.33 -3.64 -6.90
CA THR A 136 -4.35 -4.22 -6.01
C THR A 136 -5.71 -3.58 -6.26
N PRO A 137 -6.82 -4.29 -5.98
CA PRO A 137 -8.13 -3.67 -5.96
C PRO A 137 -8.19 -2.49 -4.99
N ASN A 138 -9.07 -1.50 -5.27
CA ASN A 138 -9.26 -0.33 -4.42
C ASN A 138 -9.58 -0.75 -2.98
N GLY A 139 -8.99 -0.05 -2.03
CA GLY A 139 -9.17 -0.30 -0.61
C GLY A 139 -8.27 -1.40 0.00
N TRP A 140 -7.40 -2.01 -0.81
CA TRP A 140 -6.45 -3.02 -0.35
C TRP A 140 -5.06 -2.46 -0.23
N ASP A 141 -4.39 -2.72 0.90
CA ASP A 141 -2.97 -2.43 1.04
C ASP A 141 -2.15 -3.49 0.29
N PRO A 142 -1.32 -3.10 -0.70
CA PRO A 142 -0.47 -4.05 -1.41
C PRO A 142 0.60 -4.72 -0.53
N GLU A 143 0.91 -4.19 0.64
CA GLU A 143 1.83 -4.80 1.61
C GLU A 143 1.16 -5.85 2.49
N GLU A 144 -0.15 -5.77 2.64
CA GLU A 144 -0.92 -6.74 3.43
C GLU A 144 -0.82 -8.15 2.84
N ASN A 145 -0.69 -9.13 3.71
CA ASN A 145 -0.53 -10.53 3.33
C ASN A 145 -1.81 -11.35 3.42
N SER A 146 -2.82 -10.82 4.09
CA SER A 146 -3.98 -11.62 4.49
C SER A 146 -4.95 -11.95 3.37
N GLY A 147 -4.93 -11.25 2.24
CA GLY A 147 -5.97 -11.43 1.21
C GLY A 147 -7.39 -11.13 1.70
N SER A 148 -7.52 -10.48 2.85
CA SER A 148 -8.78 -10.14 3.51
C SER A 148 -8.99 -8.63 3.56
N ILE A 149 -10.22 -8.18 3.32
CA ILE A 149 -10.63 -6.77 3.42
C ILE A 149 -10.89 -6.33 4.87
N THR A 150 -10.74 -7.22 5.84
CA THR A 150 -10.98 -6.91 7.26
C THR A 150 -9.75 -6.36 7.98
N SER A 151 -8.65 -6.16 7.26
CA SER A 151 -7.43 -5.57 7.80
C SER A 151 -7.62 -4.11 8.17
N TYR A 152 -6.82 -3.64 9.14
CA TYR A 152 -6.84 -2.25 9.56
C TYR A 152 -6.47 -1.32 8.39
N PRO A 153 -7.19 -0.21 8.17
CA PRO A 153 -6.89 0.71 7.09
C PRO A 153 -5.50 1.29 7.20
N PHE A 154 -4.84 1.36 6.07
CA PHE A 154 -3.55 2.00 5.92
C PHE A 154 -3.64 3.51 6.19
N THR A 155 -2.67 4.07 6.92
CA THR A 155 -2.63 5.49 7.29
C THR A 155 -1.37 6.16 6.74
N ARG A 156 -1.51 7.42 6.32
CA ARG A 156 -0.40 8.29 5.93
C ARG A 156 -0.11 9.26 7.05
N ASN A 157 1.18 9.41 7.40
CA ASN A 157 1.60 10.28 8.47
C ASN A 157 2.37 11.49 7.93
N TYR A 158 2.06 12.66 8.45
CA TYR A 158 2.73 13.91 8.14
C TYR A 158 3.21 14.55 9.43
N SER A 159 4.50 14.89 9.50
CA SER A 159 5.11 15.48 10.69
C SER A 159 5.92 16.71 10.32
N PHE A 160 5.83 17.74 11.13
CA PHE A 160 6.67 18.93 11.06
C PHE A 160 7.44 19.08 12.36
N GLY A 161 8.70 19.44 12.26
CA GLY A 161 9.52 19.58 13.45
C GLY A 161 10.59 20.64 13.30
N ILE A 162 11.09 21.08 14.46
CA ILE A 162 12.19 22.04 14.58
C ILE A 162 13.21 21.45 15.55
N ASN A 163 14.47 21.36 15.11
CA ASN A 163 15.60 21.02 15.95
C ASN A 163 16.38 22.28 16.26
N VAL A 164 16.56 22.57 17.55
CA VAL A 164 17.32 23.75 18.02
C VAL A 164 18.46 23.26 18.90
N VAL A 165 19.67 23.80 18.62
CA VAL A 165 20.86 23.56 19.44
C VAL A 165 21.32 24.94 19.97
N PHE A 166 21.47 25.02 21.29
CA PHE A 166 21.90 26.21 22.01
C PHE A 166 23.41 26.25 22.22
#